data_bae7ec5c313e580f86bcd86576daa370
#
_entry.id   bae7ec5c313e580f86bcd86576daa370
#
_cell.length_a   1.000
_cell.length_b   1.000
_cell.length_c   1.000
_cell.angle_alpha   90.00
_cell.angle_beta   90.00
_cell.angle_gamma   90.00
#
_symmetry.space_group_name_H-M   'P 1'
#
loop_
_entity.id
_entity.type
_entity.pdbx_description
1 polymer ?
#
loop_
_entity_poly.entity_id
_entity_poly.type
_entity_poly.pdbx_seq_one_letter_code
_entity_poly.pdbx_strand_id
1 'polypeptide(L)'
;MTAQFAFRRSAQVALVLISFSIFGCDNTADIILATTTSTQDSGLLDELLPLFEAETGYRVKTIAVGTGEALAMGSRGDADVLLAHAPAREKEIVDAGHAVNRRIVMHNDFLIVGPEEDPAGIHGSDDGAGSVAKIANAGAPFASRGDNSGTHFREQSLWAAAEIEPEGDWYISTGQGMGATLLIGSELGAYVLTDRGTYLALRERTVLVPHVESDPLFLNIYSVMEVNPERFSGVNSDGAKAFSNFLLSGEAQEVIRVFGTEEFGQPLFFPDAGKSEESLVN
;
A
#
# COMPACT_ATOMS: atom_id res chain seq x y z
N MET A 1 37.86 23.26 93.42
CA MET A 1 37.02 22.10 93.03
C MET A 1 36.15 22.52 91.83
N THR A 2 36.56 22.30 90.63
CA THR A 2 35.86 22.71 89.42
C THR A 2 35.80 21.46 88.48
N ALA A 3 34.61 20.95 88.32
CA ALA A 3 34.32 19.82 87.43
C ALA A 3 34.10 20.32 85.97
N GLN A 4 34.89 19.87 85.04
CA GLN A 4 34.73 20.10 83.62
C GLN A 4 33.79 19.04 82.99
N PHE A 5 32.68 19.49 82.44
CA PHE A 5 31.79 18.66 81.63
C PHE A 5 32.26 18.71 80.15
N ALA A 6 32.68 17.59 79.65
CA ALA A 6 33.01 17.43 78.22
C ALA A 6 31.76 17.04 77.45
N PHE A 7 31.31 17.89 76.48
CA PHE A 7 30.21 17.64 75.56
C PHE A 7 30.78 16.95 74.35
N ARG A 8 30.46 15.65 74.10
CA ARG A 8 30.71 14.92 72.89
C ARG A 8 29.60 15.24 71.90
N ARG A 9 29.93 15.91 70.78
CA ARG A 9 29.05 16.08 69.62
C ARG A 9 29.24 14.87 68.71
N SER A 10 28.20 14.05 68.61
CA SER A 10 28.11 13.00 67.59
C SER A 10 27.62 13.64 66.30
N ALA A 11 28.48 13.62 65.29
CA ALA A 11 28.09 14.00 63.91
C ALA A 11 27.43 12.81 63.24
N GLN A 12 26.12 12.90 63.02
CA GLN A 12 25.42 11.96 62.13
C GLN A 12 25.62 12.39 60.68
N VAL A 13 26.35 11.60 59.92
CA VAL A 13 26.46 11.75 58.43
C VAL A 13 25.23 11.11 57.83
N ALA A 14 24.31 11.92 57.35
CA ALA A 14 23.18 11.45 56.57
C ALA A 14 23.67 11.15 55.11
N LEU A 15 23.72 9.86 54.78
CA LEU A 15 24.02 9.41 53.42
C LEU A 15 22.76 9.57 52.57
N VAL A 16 22.71 10.62 51.73
CA VAL A 16 21.65 10.83 50.76
C VAL A 16 21.95 9.97 49.56
N LEU A 17 21.22 8.84 49.43
CA LEU A 17 21.19 8.02 48.22
C LEU A 17 20.40 8.76 47.13
N ILE A 18 21.10 9.43 46.24
CA ILE A 18 20.50 9.97 45.01
C ILE A 18 20.26 8.80 44.07
N SER A 19 19.00 8.33 44.00
CA SER A 19 18.55 7.40 42.97
C SER A 19 18.56 8.11 41.62
N PHE A 20 19.59 7.88 40.84
CA PHE A 20 19.60 8.26 39.43
C PHE A 20 18.59 7.36 38.69
N SER A 21 17.37 7.86 38.52
CA SER A 21 16.45 7.30 37.51
C SER A 21 17.07 7.53 36.14
N ILE A 22 17.64 6.50 35.57
CA ILE A 22 18.04 6.49 34.16
C ILE A 22 16.72 6.56 33.40
N PHE A 23 16.31 7.77 33.03
CA PHE A 23 15.37 7.92 31.90
C PHE A 23 16.11 7.33 30.67
N GLY A 24 15.80 6.10 30.35
CA GLY A 24 16.16 5.57 29.05
C GLY A 24 15.60 6.54 28.01
N CYS A 25 16.46 7.19 27.24
CA CYS A 25 16.02 7.72 25.96
C CYS A 25 15.41 6.52 25.23
N ASP A 26 14.09 6.48 25.08
CA ASP A 26 13.44 5.66 24.07
C ASP A 26 14.01 6.13 22.72
N ASN A 27 15.09 5.48 22.32
CA ASN A 27 15.65 5.64 20.99
C ASN A 27 14.74 4.82 20.08
N THR A 28 13.49 5.29 19.89
CA THR A 28 12.58 4.70 18.91
C THR A 28 13.25 4.82 17.56
N ALA A 29 13.76 3.69 17.06
CA ALA A 29 14.39 3.67 15.75
C ALA A 29 13.29 3.88 14.70
N ASP A 30 13.45 4.89 13.86
CA ASP A 30 12.54 5.15 12.77
C ASP A 30 12.73 4.11 11.66
N ILE A 31 11.64 3.75 10.99
CA ILE A 31 11.61 2.92 9.78
C ILE A 31 11.04 3.77 8.65
N ILE A 32 11.70 3.80 7.52
CA ILE A 32 11.20 4.46 6.32
C ILE A 32 10.46 3.42 5.47
N LEU A 33 9.14 3.55 5.42
CA LEU A 33 8.27 2.76 4.53
C LEU A 33 8.03 3.54 3.24
N ALA A 34 8.53 3.04 2.11
CA ALA A 34 8.10 3.54 0.82
C ALA A 34 6.91 2.71 0.30
N THR A 35 5.84 3.40 -0.06
CA THR A 35 4.59 2.77 -0.54
C THR A 35 3.95 3.62 -1.63
N THR A 36 2.77 3.20 -2.10
CA THR A 36 2.05 3.95 -3.15
C THR A 36 1.01 4.90 -2.56
N THR A 37 0.70 5.96 -3.31
CA THR A 37 -0.36 6.90 -2.92
C THR A 37 -1.70 6.20 -2.74
N SER A 38 -2.05 5.23 -3.60
CA SER A 38 -3.28 4.46 -3.47
C SER A 38 -3.32 3.60 -2.19
N THR A 39 -2.18 3.07 -1.74
CA THR A 39 -2.09 2.35 -0.46
C THR A 39 -2.31 3.30 0.72
N GLN A 40 -1.69 4.48 0.71
CA GLN A 40 -1.89 5.49 1.74
C GLN A 40 -3.33 6.00 1.75
N ASP A 41 -3.86 6.35 0.57
CA ASP A 41 -5.20 6.93 0.41
C ASP A 41 -6.33 5.95 0.77
N SER A 42 -6.06 4.64 0.81
CA SER A 42 -7.04 3.64 1.27
C SER A 42 -7.37 3.76 2.76
N GLY A 43 -6.48 4.36 3.56
CA GLY A 43 -6.62 4.46 5.02
C GLY A 43 -6.19 3.20 5.78
N LEU A 44 -5.86 2.09 5.12
CA LEU A 44 -5.46 0.83 5.78
C LEU A 44 -4.22 1.01 6.67
N LEU A 45 -3.26 1.82 6.25
CA LEU A 45 -2.06 2.09 7.05
C LEU A 45 -2.37 2.84 8.35
N ASP A 46 -3.42 3.66 8.38
CA ASP A 46 -3.82 4.40 9.57
C ASP A 46 -4.34 3.45 10.68
N GLU A 47 -4.81 2.25 10.31
CA GLU A 47 -5.20 1.19 11.24
C GLU A 47 -4.01 0.29 11.62
N LEU A 48 -3.13 -0.05 10.66
CA LEU A 48 -2.04 -0.99 10.89
C LEU A 48 -0.85 -0.39 11.63
N LEU A 49 -0.45 0.86 11.30
CA LEU A 49 0.77 1.45 11.85
C LEU A 49 0.70 1.67 13.37
N PRO A 50 -0.40 2.15 13.97
CA PRO A 50 -0.49 2.29 15.42
C PRO A 50 -0.31 0.97 16.18
N LEU A 51 -0.80 -0.15 15.63
CA LEU A 51 -0.66 -1.48 16.23
C LEU A 51 0.81 -1.92 16.20
N PHE A 52 1.46 -1.80 15.04
CA PHE A 52 2.87 -2.11 14.90
C PHE A 52 3.76 -1.26 15.83
N GLU A 53 3.52 0.03 15.89
CA GLU A 53 4.29 0.96 16.72
C GLU A 53 4.11 0.67 18.22
N ALA A 54 2.90 0.31 18.62
CA ALA A 54 2.59 -0.08 20.01
C ALA A 54 3.26 -1.41 20.42
N GLU A 55 3.29 -2.39 19.49
CA GLU A 55 3.88 -3.70 19.73
C GLU A 55 5.41 -3.65 19.82
N THR A 56 6.04 -2.88 18.93
CA THR A 56 7.48 -2.97 18.69
C THR A 56 8.29 -1.80 19.23
N GLY A 57 7.66 -0.64 19.44
CA GLY A 57 8.34 0.61 19.79
C GLY A 57 9.05 1.28 18.61
N TYR A 58 9.04 0.73 17.41
CA TYR A 58 9.48 1.44 16.19
C TYR A 58 8.47 2.52 15.81
N ARG A 59 8.92 3.54 15.10
CA ARG A 59 8.04 4.50 14.41
C ARG A 59 8.20 4.37 12.92
N VAL A 60 7.08 4.39 12.18
CA VAL A 60 7.07 4.28 10.73
C VAL A 60 6.88 5.65 10.08
N LYS A 61 7.85 6.04 9.28
CA LYS A 61 7.77 7.22 8.39
C LYS A 61 7.33 6.76 7.02
N THR A 62 6.07 6.94 6.71
CA THR A 62 5.52 6.57 5.40
C THR A 62 5.85 7.63 4.35
N ILE A 63 6.39 7.19 3.22
CA ILE A 63 6.60 7.99 2.01
C ILE A 63 5.73 7.39 0.92
N ALA A 64 4.59 8.03 0.66
CA ALA A 64 3.63 7.60 -0.34
C ALA A 64 3.87 8.34 -1.66
N VAL A 65 4.26 7.60 -2.69
CA VAL A 65 4.61 8.14 -4.01
C VAL A 65 4.08 7.21 -5.12
N GLY A 66 4.32 7.53 -6.39
CA GLY A 66 3.99 6.61 -7.48
C GLY A 66 4.81 5.32 -7.37
N THR A 67 4.24 4.18 -7.83
CA THR A 67 4.87 2.84 -7.76
C THR A 67 6.32 2.84 -8.22
N GLY A 68 6.60 3.52 -9.36
CA GLY A 68 7.95 3.61 -9.90
C GLY A 68 8.94 4.27 -8.97
N GLU A 69 8.54 5.36 -8.31
CA GLU A 69 9.39 6.08 -7.36
C GLU A 69 9.56 5.29 -6.05
N ALA A 70 8.51 4.66 -5.54
CA ALA A 70 8.62 3.81 -4.35
C ALA A 70 9.66 2.68 -4.55
N LEU A 71 9.60 1.98 -5.69
CA LEU A 71 10.57 0.95 -6.05
C LEU A 71 11.98 1.53 -6.29
N ALA A 72 12.07 2.73 -6.88
CA ALA A 72 13.36 3.42 -7.07
C ALA A 72 13.99 3.82 -5.73
N MET A 73 13.21 4.24 -4.73
CA MET A 73 13.70 4.50 -3.37
C MET A 73 14.35 3.25 -2.77
N GLY A 74 13.70 2.08 -2.88
CA GLY A 74 14.30 0.81 -2.46
C GLY A 74 15.60 0.49 -3.21
N SER A 75 15.62 0.76 -4.52
CA SER A 75 16.79 0.50 -5.36
C SER A 75 17.98 1.41 -5.07
N ARG A 76 17.77 2.54 -4.40
CA ARG A 76 18.82 3.49 -3.95
C ARG A 76 19.18 3.34 -2.46
N GLY A 77 18.39 2.56 -1.68
CA GLY A 77 18.54 2.47 -0.23
C GLY A 77 17.99 3.68 0.53
N ASP A 78 17.03 4.41 -0.08
CA ASP A 78 16.37 5.59 0.50
C ASP A 78 15.15 5.19 1.36
N ALA A 79 14.85 3.90 1.46
CA ALA A 79 13.82 3.31 2.30
C ALA A 79 14.37 2.07 3.01
N ASP A 80 13.72 1.64 4.09
CA ASP A 80 14.04 0.41 4.80
C ASP A 80 13.17 -0.76 4.34
N VAL A 81 11.91 -0.47 4.06
CA VAL A 81 10.90 -1.45 3.66
C VAL A 81 10.00 -0.87 2.58
N LEU A 82 9.54 -1.72 1.68
CA LEU A 82 8.63 -1.38 0.59
C LEU A 82 7.32 -2.14 0.76
N LEU A 83 6.19 -1.46 0.53
CA LEU A 83 4.88 -2.08 0.37
C LEU A 83 4.31 -1.61 -0.97
N ALA A 84 4.29 -2.49 -1.95
CA ALA A 84 3.93 -2.17 -3.33
C ALA A 84 2.99 -3.21 -3.94
N HIS A 85 2.44 -2.93 -5.12
CA HIS A 85 1.49 -3.80 -5.81
C HIS A 85 1.76 -3.86 -7.34
N ALA A 86 3.02 -4.08 -7.70
CA ALA A 86 3.46 -4.25 -9.09
C ALA A 86 4.39 -5.47 -9.20
N PRO A 87 3.85 -6.70 -9.11
CA PRO A 87 4.63 -7.93 -8.95
C PRO A 87 5.79 -8.12 -9.92
N ALA A 88 5.61 -7.79 -11.20
CA ALA A 88 6.68 -7.92 -12.21
C ALA A 88 7.88 -7.00 -11.87
N ARG A 89 7.61 -5.73 -11.56
CA ARG A 89 8.64 -4.74 -11.22
C ARG A 89 9.28 -5.00 -9.85
N GLU A 90 8.51 -5.52 -8.91
CA GLU A 90 9.01 -5.95 -7.59
C GLU A 90 10.03 -7.09 -7.74
N LYS A 91 9.73 -8.07 -8.61
CA LYS A 91 10.67 -9.16 -8.93
C LYS A 91 11.96 -8.63 -9.57
N GLU A 92 11.87 -7.64 -10.47
CA GLU A 92 13.06 -7.03 -11.09
C GLU A 92 14.03 -6.45 -10.04
N ILE A 93 13.53 -5.71 -9.03
CA ILE A 93 14.40 -5.14 -8.00
C ILE A 93 14.93 -6.18 -7.02
N VAL A 94 14.20 -7.27 -6.79
CA VAL A 94 14.66 -8.42 -5.99
C VAL A 94 15.75 -9.18 -6.75
N ASP A 95 15.53 -9.50 -8.02
CA ASP A 95 16.51 -10.20 -8.87
C ASP A 95 17.79 -9.37 -9.07
N ALA A 96 17.68 -8.05 -9.08
CA ALA A 96 18.82 -7.13 -9.10
C ALA A 96 19.52 -7.02 -7.72
N GLY A 97 19.01 -7.66 -6.68
CA GLY A 97 19.57 -7.67 -5.32
C GLY A 97 19.43 -6.35 -4.57
N HIS A 98 18.49 -5.47 -4.97
CA HIS A 98 18.20 -4.22 -4.25
C HIS A 98 17.27 -4.43 -3.05
N ALA A 99 16.34 -5.39 -3.17
CA ALA A 99 15.44 -5.80 -2.11
C ALA A 99 15.50 -7.32 -1.92
N VAL A 100 15.04 -7.79 -0.76
CA VAL A 100 15.01 -9.20 -0.37
C VAL A 100 13.68 -9.54 0.30
N ASN A 101 13.42 -10.82 0.52
CA ASN A 101 12.30 -11.31 1.32
C ASN A 101 10.94 -10.79 0.82
N ARG A 102 10.72 -10.73 -0.50
CA ARG A 102 9.41 -10.39 -1.06
C ARG A 102 8.37 -11.40 -0.60
N ARG A 103 7.31 -10.92 0.06
CA ARG A 103 6.22 -11.74 0.59
C ARG A 103 4.88 -11.07 0.28
N ILE A 104 3.89 -11.87 -0.14
CA ILE A 104 2.53 -11.39 -0.38
C ILE A 104 1.88 -11.11 0.97
N VAL A 105 1.22 -9.96 1.08
CA VAL A 105 0.51 -9.49 2.26
C VAL A 105 -1.00 -9.63 2.09
N MET A 106 -1.50 -9.13 0.98
CA MET A 106 -2.93 -9.03 0.69
C MET A 106 -3.15 -8.82 -0.81
N HIS A 107 -4.40 -8.89 -1.24
CA HIS A 107 -4.83 -8.35 -2.53
C HIS A 107 -6.10 -7.51 -2.37
N ASN A 108 -6.34 -6.65 -3.34
CA ASN A 108 -7.66 -6.18 -3.71
C ASN A 108 -7.87 -6.43 -5.20
N ASP A 109 -8.94 -5.96 -5.78
CA ASP A 109 -9.22 -6.13 -7.19
C ASP A 109 -9.44 -4.80 -7.89
N PHE A 110 -9.21 -4.84 -9.19
CA PHE A 110 -9.64 -3.81 -10.12
C PHE A 110 -11.03 -4.14 -10.67
N LEU A 111 -11.67 -3.14 -11.23
CA LEU A 111 -12.90 -3.27 -11.98
C LEU A 111 -12.90 -2.26 -13.12
N ILE A 112 -13.65 -2.56 -14.20
CA ILE A 112 -13.97 -1.56 -15.21
C ILE A 112 -15.36 -1.04 -14.90
N VAL A 113 -15.42 0.27 -14.63
CA VAL A 113 -16.67 1.02 -14.46
C VAL A 113 -16.96 1.83 -15.72
N GLY A 114 -18.21 2.15 -15.96
CA GLY A 114 -18.61 2.94 -17.11
C GLY A 114 -20.03 3.48 -16.98
N PRO A 115 -20.53 4.21 -17.99
CA PRO A 115 -21.90 4.73 -17.99
C PRO A 115 -22.92 3.58 -17.94
N GLU A 116 -24.05 3.78 -17.27
CA GLU A 116 -25.12 2.78 -17.10
C GLU A 116 -25.66 2.24 -18.45
N GLU A 117 -25.63 3.09 -19.49
CA GLU A 117 -26.09 2.74 -20.86
C GLU A 117 -25.19 1.70 -21.54
N ASP A 118 -23.97 1.48 -21.07
CA ASP A 118 -23.01 0.50 -21.57
C ASP A 118 -22.84 0.47 -23.10
N PRO A 119 -22.39 1.58 -23.74
CA PRO A 119 -22.34 1.66 -25.21
C PRO A 119 -21.40 0.63 -25.84
N ALA A 120 -20.45 0.06 -25.10
CA ALA A 120 -19.54 -0.99 -25.56
C ALA A 120 -20.09 -2.42 -25.36
N GLY A 121 -21.16 -2.59 -24.58
CA GLY A 121 -21.77 -3.89 -24.32
C GLY A 121 -20.85 -4.84 -23.53
N ILE A 122 -20.28 -4.35 -22.44
CA ILE A 122 -19.33 -5.13 -21.61
C ILE A 122 -19.92 -5.57 -20.27
N HIS A 123 -21.14 -5.15 -19.94
CA HIS A 123 -21.76 -5.46 -18.66
C HIS A 123 -21.86 -6.96 -18.39
N GLY A 124 -21.41 -7.36 -17.19
CA GLY A 124 -21.43 -8.76 -16.76
C GLY A 124 -20.35 -9.64 -17.42
N SER A 125 -19.38 -9.05 -18.10
CA SER A 125 -18.22 -9.79 -18.64
C SER A 125 -17.25 -10.15 -17.49
N ASP A 126 -16.61 -11.31 -17.60
CA ASP A 126 -15.49 -11.80 -16.78
C ASP A 126 -14.16 -11.79 -17.58
N ASP A 127 -14.13 -11.13 -18.74
CA ASP A 127 -12.98 -10.99 -19.64
C ASP A 127 -12.61 -9.51 -19.76
N GLY A 128 -11.64 -9.07 -19.01
CA GLY A 128 -11.16 -7.68 -18.99
C GLY A 128 -10.51 -7.28 -20.32
N ALA A 129 -9.69 -8.16 -20.91
CA ALA A 129 -9.02 -7.90 -22.18
C ALA A 129 -10.04 -7.82 -23.34
N GLY A 130 -10.99 -8.76 -23.42
CA GLY A 130 -12.08 -8.68 -24.37
C GLY A 130 -12.98 -7.46 -24.17
N SER A 131 -13.16 -7.01 -22.94
CA SER A 131 -13.95 -5.82 -22.61
C SER A 131 -13.27 -4.53 -23.08
N VAL A 132 -11.98 -4.36 -22.85
CA VAL A 132 -11.27 -3.17 -23.38
C VAL A 132 -11.23 -3.20 -24.92
N ALA A 133 -11.13 -4.38 -25.54
CA ALA A 133 -11.24 -4.52 -27.00
C ALA A 133 -12.60 -4.05 -27.52
N LYS A 134 -13.70 -4.38 -26.84
CA LYS A 134 -15.04 -3.89 -27.21
C LYS A 134 -15.17 -2.37 -27.06
N ILE A 135 -14.61 -1.79 -25.98
CA ILE A 135 -14.58 -0.34 -25.77
C ILE A 135 -13.85 0.35 -26.94
N ALA A 136 -12.66 -0.14 -27.32
CA ALA A 136 -11.90 0.39 -28.45
C ALA A 136 -12.65 0.27 -29.78
N ASN A 137 -13.23 -0.90 -30.07
CA ASN A 137 -14.00 -1.14 -31.30
C ASN A 137 -15.25 -0.26 -31.39
N ALA A 138 -15.88 0.06 -30.27
CA ALA A 138 -17.01 0.97 -30.20
C ALA A 138 -16.60 2.45 -30.33
N GLY A 139 -15.30 2.76 -30.18
CA GLY A 139 -14.81 4.12 -30.03
C GLY A 139 -15.42 4.84 -28.82
N ALA A 140 -15.82 4.05 -27.82
CA ALA A 140 -16.43 4.59 -26.60
C ALA A 140 -15.37 5.26 -25.72
N PRO A 141 -15.65 6.39 -25.08
CA PRO A 141 -14.66 7.09 -24.27
C PRO A 141 -14.07 6.22 -23.17
N PHE A 142 -12.74 6.23 -23.02
CA PHE A 142 -12.01 5.57 -21.94
C PHE A 142 -11.07 6.57 -21.27
N ALA A 143 -11.20 6.76 -19.97
CA ALA A 143 -10.34 7.64 -19.19
C ALA A 143 -9.24 6.82 -18.50
N SER A 144 -8.03 7.00 -19.00
CA SER A 144 -6.79 6.41 -18.47
C SER A 144 -6.16 7.31 -17.43
N ARG A 145 -5.53 6.75 -16.42
CA ARG A 145 -4.66 7.52 -15.52
C ARG A 145 -3.48 8.16 -16.24
N GLY A 146 -2.81 7.42 -17.13
CA GLY A 146 -1.69 7.93 -17.92
C GLY A 146 -0.47 8.39 -17.12
N ASP A 147 -0.33 7.99 -15.83
CA ASP A 147 0.61 8.54 -14.84
C ASP A 147 1.72 7.55 -14.40
N ASN A 148 1.84 6.41 -15.09
CA ASN A 148 2.76 5.32 -14.74
C ASN A 148 2.57 4.74 -13.33
N SER A 149 1.36 4.83 -12.78
CA SER A 149 0.97 4.18 -11.52
C SER A 149 0.73 2.67 -11.69
N GLY A 150 0.52 1.96 -10.58
CA GLY A 150 0.14 0.54 -10.60
C GLY A 150 -1.14 0.28 -11.41
N THR A 151 -2.15 1.13 -11.28
CA THR A 151 -3.39 1.06 -12.07
C THR A 151 -3.11 1.28 -13.56
N HIS A 152 -2.28 2.26 -13.91
CA HIS A 152 -1.92 2.50 -15.32
C HIS A 152 -1.14 1.31 -15.91
N PHE A 153 -0.23 0.70 -15.15
CA PHE A 153 0.44 -0.53 -15.61
C PHE A 153 -0.53 -1.69 -15.76
N ARG A 154 -1.52 -1.82 -14.89
CA ARG A 154 -2.58 -2.84 -15.03
C ARG A 154 -3.41 -2.60 -16.28
N GLU A 155 -3.81 -1.38 -16.53
CA GLU A 155 -4.52 -0.97 -17.75
C GLU A 155 -3.71 -1.32 -19.01
N GLN A 156 -2.42 -0.95 -19.04
CA GLN A 156 -1.54 -1.32 -20.17
C GLN A 156 -1.43 -2.83 -20.37
N SER A 157 -1.47 -3.62 -19.30
CA SER A 157 -1.48 -5.08 -19.38
C SER A 157 -2.75 -5.61 -20.02
N LEU A 158 -3.92 -4.99 -19.79
CA LEU A 158 -5.18 -5.33 -20.43
C LEU A 158 -5.15 -5.00 -21.92
N TRP A 159 -4.67 -3.80 -22.29
CA TRP A 159 -4.51 -3.41 -23.68
C TRP A 159 -3.56 -4.33 -24.43
N ALA A 160 -2.43 -4.71 -23.81
CA ALA A 160 -1.49 -5.65 -24.40
C ALA A 160 -2.09 -7.05 -24.57
N ALA A 161 -2.87 -7.54 -23.59
CA ALA A 161 -3.58 -8.82 -23.69
C ALA A 161 -4.67 -8.81 -24.79
N ALA A 162 -5.26 -7.65 -25.04
CA ALA A 162 -6.20 -7.43 -26.16
C ALA A 162 -5.50 -7.22 -27.51
N GLU A 163 -4.16 -7.17 -27.55
CA GLU A 163 -3.35 -6.86 -28.75
C GLU A 163 -3.72 -5.48 -29.36
N ILE A 164 -4.05 -4.48 -28.52
CA ILE A 164 -4.45 -3.14 -28.92
C ILE A 164 -3.47 -2.11 -28.36
N GLU A 165 -3.02 -1.18 -29.18
CA GLU A 165 -2.42 0.08 -28.76
C GLU A 165 -3.53 1.16 -28.76
N PRO A 166 -4.01 1.62 -27.58
CA PRO A 166 -5.10 2.57 -27.53
C PRO A 166 -4.63 3.94 -28.01
N GLU A 167 -5.30 4.50 -29.02
CA GLU A 167 -5.00 5.80 -29.60
C GLU A 167 -6.26 6.50 -30.13
N GLY A 168 -6.19 7.81 -30.27
CA GLY A 168 -7.30 8.64 -30.79
C GLY A 168 -8.10 9.32 -29.69
N ASP A 169 -9.14 10.06 -30.09
CA ASP A 169 -9.89 10.96 -29.22
C ASP A 169 -10.73 10.25 -28.14
N TRP A 170 -11.00 8.95 -28.32
CA TRP A 170 -11.74 8.14 -27.35
C TRP A 170 -10.87 7.69 -26.15
N TYR A 171 -9.55 7.70 -26.29
CA TYR A 171 -8.61 7.32 -25.23
C TYR A 171 -8.01 8.56 -24.59
N ILE A 172 -8.48 8.88 -23.37
CA ILE A 172 -8.24 10.15 -22.69
C ILE A 172 -7.25 9.93 -21.56
N SER A 173 -6.00 10.35 -21.72
CA SER A 173 -5.01 10.33 -20.65
C SER A 173 -5.22 11.51 -19.71
N THR A 174 -5.61 11.26 -18.47
CA THR A 174 -5.90 12.32 -17.49
C THR A 174 -4.65 12.85 -16.81
N GLY A 175 -3.59 12.04 -16.67
CA GLY A 175 -2.40 12.40 -15.92
C GLY A 175 -2.66 12.61 -14.42
N GLN A 176 -3.77 12.06 -13.89
CA GLN A 176 -4.24 12.32 -12.53
C GLN A 176 -4.23 11.06 -11.66
N GLY A 177 -4.35 11.23 -10.33
CA GLY A 177 -4.58 10.13 -9.39
C GLY A 177 -5.92 9.44 -9.62
N MET A 178 -6.11 8.23 -9.03
CA MET A 178 -7.25 7.35 -9.34
C MET A 178 -8.60 8.03 -9.08
N GLY A 179 -8.76 8.67 -7.92
CA GLY A 179 -10.03 9.34 -7.59
C GLY A 179 -10.39 10.47 -8.57
N ALA A 180 -9.42 11.30 -8.96
CA ALA A 180 -9.63 12.35 -9.94
C ALA A 180 -9.95 11.79 -11.33
N THR A 181 -9.25 10.74 -11.76
CA THR A 181 -9.52 10.04 -13.03
C THR A 181 -10.94 9.46 -13.05
N LEU A 182 -11.39 8.84 -11.96
CA LEU A 182 -12.74 8.32 -11.84
C LEU A 182 -13.81 9.42 -11.99
N LEU A 183 -13.61 10.55 -11.33
CA LEU A 183 -14.55 11.68 -11.44
C LEU A 183 -14.55 12.32 -12.83
N ILE A 184 -13.38 12.46 -13.47
CA ILE A 184 -13.28 12.92 -14.87
C ILE A 184 -14.01 11.93 -15.80
N GLY A 185 -13.79 10.62 -15.62
CA GLY A 185 -14.51 9.59 -16.38
C GLY A 185 -16.03 9.70 -16.20
N SER A 186 -16.48 9.98 -14.97
CA SER A 186 -17.90 10.21 -14.68
C SER A 186 -18.47 11.40 -15.42
N GLU A 187 -17.75 12.52 -15.49
CA GLU A 187 -18.18 13.72 -16.22
C GLU A 187 -18.21 13.50 -17.74
N LEU A 188 -17.31 12.67 -18.26
CA LEU A 188 -17.21 12.38 -19.69
C LEU A 188 -18.09 11.21 -20.15
N GLY A 189 -18.75 10.48 -19.24
CA GLY A 189 -19.42 9.22 -19.55
C GLY A 189 -18.46 8.16 -20.10
N ALA A 190 -17.23 8.15 -19.60
CA ALA A 190 -16.16 7.28 -20.08
C ALA A 190 -16.05 6.00 -19.22
N TYR A 191 -15.56 4.93 -19.82
CA TYR A 191 -15.08 3.76 -19.07
C TYR A 191 -13.79 4.08 -18.34
N VAL A 192 -13.60 3.48 -17.18
CA VAL A 192 -12.42 3.69 -16.33
C VAL A 192 -12.03 2.36 -15.69
N LEU A 193 -10.74 2.02 -15.73
CA LEU A 193 -10.19 0.98 -14.86
C LEU A 193 -9.88 1.62 -13.50
N THR A 194 -10.45 1.09 -12.43
CA THR A 194 -10.24 1.59 -11.07
C THR A 194 -10.04 0.44 -10.10
N ASP A 195 -9.35 0.66 -8.99
CA ASP A 195 -9.40 -0.27 -7.86
C ASP A 195 -10.76 -0.14 -7.14
N ARG A 196 -11.23 -1.26 -6.57
CA ARG A 196 -12.52 -1.33 -5.88
C ARG A 196 -12.61 -0.35 -4.71
N GLY A 197 -11.52 -0.17 -3.96
CA GLY A 197 -11.51 0.74 -2.81
C GLY A 197 -11.80 2.18 -3.23
N THR A 198 -11.11 2.69 -4.26
CA THR A 198 -11.37 4.03 -4.80
C THR A 198 -12.79 4.17 -5.34
N TYR A 199 -13.29 3.15 -6.05
CA TYR A 199 -14.68 3.18 -6.54
C TYR A 199 -15.69 3.26 -5.39
N LEU A 200 -15.57 2.43 -4.37
CA LEU A 200 -16.48 2.42 -3.24
C LEU A 200 -16.44 3.72 -2.45
N ALA A 201 -15.25 4.29 -2.23
CA ALA A 201 -15.09 5.58 -1.56
C ALA A 201 -15.74 6.75 -2.33
N LEU A 202 -15.88 6.64 -3.63
CA LEU A 202 -16.40 7.71 -4.50
C LEU A 202 -17.75 7.37 -5.15
N ARG A 203 -18.35 6.21 -4.86
CA ARG A 203 -19.58 5.75 -5.54
C ARG A 203 -20.74 6.74 -5.48
N GLU A 204 -20.87 7.48 -4.38
CA GLU A 204 -21.91 8.51 -4.20
C GLU A 204 -21.60 9.81 -5.00
N ARG A 205 -20.40 9.93 -5.56
CA ARG A 205 -19.90 11.09 -6.30
C ARG A 205 -19.70 10.81 -7.79
N THR A 206 -19.94 9.59 -8.23
CA THR A 206 -19.82 9.15 -9.63
C THR A 206 -21.16 8.60 -10.10
N VAL A 207 -21.46 8.73 -11.39
CA VAL A 207 -22.60 8.09 -12.05
C VAL A 207 -22.20 6.79 -12.75
N LEU A 208 -20.91 6.44 -12.70
CA LEU A 208 -20.41 5.22 -13.32
C LEU A 208 -20.79 3.98 -12.47
N VAL A 209 -21.10 2.88 -13.15
CA VAL A 209 -21.44 1.61 -12.52
C VAL A 209 -20.43 0.53 -12.91
N PRO A 210 -20.24 -0.52 -12.09
CA PRO A 210 -19.37 -1.64 -12.42
C PRO A 210 -19.92 -2.43 -13.61
N HIS A 211 -19.05 -2.76 -14.57
CA HIS A 211 -19.38 -3.59 -15.71
C HIS A 211 -18.59 -4.90 -15.74
N VAL A 212 -17.31 -4.85 -15.35
CA VAL A 212 -16.41 -6.03 -15.31
C VAL A 212 -15.73 -6.10 -13.96
N GLU A 213 -15.86 -7.22 -13.25
CA GLU A 213 -15.40 -7.34 -11.86
C GLU A 213 -14.57 -8.60 -11.55
N SER A 214 -14.56 -9.62 -12.39
CA SER A 214 -14.09 -10.97 -12.02
C SER A 214 -13.03 -11.54 -12.95
N ASP A 215 -12.13 -10.71 -13.46
CA ASP A 215 -11.03 -11.19 -14.30
C ASP A 215 -9.79 -11.51 -13.44
N PRO A 216 -9.06 -12.62 -13.67
CA PRO A 216 -7.78 -12.89 -13.01
C PRO A 216 -6.75 -11.78 -13.20
N LEU A 217 -6.79 -11.03 -14.30
CA LEU A 217 -5.96 -9.85 -14.53
C LEU A 217 -6.34 -8.67 -13.61
N PHE A 218 -7.46 -8.73 -12.94
CA PHE A 218 -7.89 -7.69 -12.00
C PHE A 218 -7.31 -7.84 -10.60
N LEU A 219 -6.66 -8.97 -10.31
CA LEU A 219 -5.98 -9.12 -9.02
C LEU A 219 -4.88 -8.09 -8.85
N ASN A 220 -4.98 -7.34 -7.77
CA ASN A 220 -4.02 -6.33 -7.38
C ASN A 220 -3.28 -6.79 -6.11
N ILE A 221 -2.17 -7.49 -6.31
CA ILE A 221 -1.43 -8.18 -5.25
C ILE A 221 -0.43 -7.23 -4.62
N TYR A 222 -0.52 -7.07 -3.31
CA TYR A 222 0.38 -6.27 -2.49
C TYR A 222 1.44 -7.14 -1.84
N SER A 223 2.69 -6.74 -2.00
CA SER A 223 3.84 -7.41 -1.41
C SER A 223 4.65 -6.47 -0.55
N VAL A 224 5.16 -7.00 0.55
CA VAL A 224 6.18 -6.35 1.37
C VAL A 224 7.55 -6.89 0.97
N MET A 225 8.56 -6.00 0.92
CA MET A 225 9.97 -6.32 0.63
C MET A 225 10.87 -5.54 1.56
N GLU A 226 11.93 -6.15 2.02
CA GLU A 226 12.97 -5.51 2.81
C GLU A 226 14.06 -4.99 1.88
N VAL A 227 14.53 -3.75 2.07
CA VAL A 227 15.67 -3.23 1.32
C VAL A 227 16.93 -3.98 1.76
N ASN A 228 17.77 -4.40 0.81
CA ASN A 228 18.86 -5.33 1.06
C ASN A 228 19.99 -4.70 1.90
N PRO A 229 20.18 -5.09 3.17
CA PRO A 229 21.20 -4.54 4.05
C PRO A 229 22.64 -4.89 3.62
N GLU A 230 22.84 -5.95 2.85
CA GLU A 230 24.15 -6.29 2.32
C GLU A 230 24.61 -5.29 1.23
N ARG A 231 23.65 -4.65 0.57
CA ARG A 231 23.91 -3.63 -0.44
C ARG A 231 23.89 -2.22 0.10
N PHE A 232 23.04 -1.95 1.10
CA PHE A 232 22.80 -0.62 1.65
C PHE A 232 22.96 -0.62 3.18
N SER A 233 24.15 -0.27 3.65
CA SER A 233 24.50 -0.33 5.09
C SER A 233 23.76 0.69 5.96
N GLY A 234 23.03 1.63 5.38
CA GLY A 234 22.28 2.67 6.10
C GLY A 234 20.85 2.29 6.46
N VAL A 235 20.35 1.15 5.95
CA VAL A 235 18.95 0.72 6.18
C VAL A 235 18.76 0.09 7.56
N ASN A 236 17.60 0.34 8.16
CA ASN A 236 17.17 -0.30 9.41
C ASN A 236 16.62 -1.69 9.12
N SER A 237 17.50 -2.69 8.94
CA SER A 237 17.13 -4.04 8.57
C SER A 237 16.31 -4.76 9.65
N ASP A 238 16.57 -4.50 10.94
CA ASP A 238 15.81 -5.13 12.02
C ASP A 238 14.39 -4.58 12.06
N GLY A 239 14.22 -3.27 11.91
CA GLY A 239 12.92 -2.62 11.82
C GLY A 239 12.14 -3.06 10.56
N ALA A 240 12.79 -3.12 9.40
CA ALA A 240 12.20 -3.59 8.15
C ALA A 240 11.67 -5.03 8.28
N LYS A 241 12.46 -5.92 8.88
CA LYS A 241 12.08 -7.30 9.15
C LYS A 241 10.93 -7.39 10.16
N ALA A 242 10.96 -6.58 11.22
CA ALA A 242 9.87 -6.53 12.19
C ALA A 242 8.57 -6.10 11.53
N PHE A 243 8.59 -5.04 10.71
CA PHE A 243 7.43 -4.55 9.98
C PHE A 243 6.90 -5.58 8.98
N SER A 244 7.78 -6.19 8.19
CA SER A 244 7.41 -7.25 7.26
C SER A 244 6.72 -8.43 7.97
N ASN A 245 7.23 -8.84 9.14
CA ASN A 245 6.64 -9.94 9.91
C ASN A 245 5.31 -9.55 10.54
N PHE A 246 5.17 -8.30 11.01
CA PHE A 246 3.91 -7.77 11.51
C PHE A 246 2.81 -7.82 10.45
N LEU A 247 3.06 -7.33 9.23
CA LEU A 247 2.06 -7.37 8.16
C LEU A 247 1.55 -8.79 7.84
N LEU A 248 2.35 -9.81 8.13
CA LEU A 248 2.00 -11.23 7.92
C LEU A 248 1.48 -11.90 9.20
N SER A 249 1.42 -11.18 10.32
CA SER A 249 0.90 -11.71 11.58
C SER A 249 -0.61 -11.92 11.53
N GLY A 250 -1.12 -12.78 12.42
CA GLY A 250 -2.56 -13.00 12.53
C GLY A 250 -3.33 -11.72 12.88
N GLU A 251 -2.74 -10.82 13.65
CA GLU A 251 -3.36 -9.55 14.03
C GLU A 251 -3.52 -8.62 12.83
N ALA A 252 -2.44 -8.36 12.09
CA ALA A 252 -2.50 -7.51 10.89
C ALA A 252 -3.41 -8.11 9.80
N GLN A 253 -3.36 -9.43 9.61
CA GLN A 253 -4.20 -10.12 8.63
C GLN A 253 -5.69 -10.07 9.00
N GLU A 254 -6.03 -10.04 10.30
CA GLU A 254 -7.41 -9.84 10.75
C GLU A 254 -7.90 -8.41 10.52
N VAL A 255 -7.05 -7.39 10.77
CA VAL A 255 -7.37 -5.99 10.42
C VAL A 255 -7.64 -5.88 8.91
N ILE A 256 -6.75 -6.43 8.07
CA ILE A 256 -6.92 -6.44 6.61
C ILE A 256 -8.25 -7.10 6.21
N ARG A 257 -8.60 -8.22 6.84
CA ARG A 257 -9.79 -9.01 6.53
C ARG A 257 -11.10 -8.25 6.75
N VAL A 258 -11.15 -7.37 7.75
CA VAL A 258 -12.37 -6.64 8.12
C VAL A 258 -12.37 -5.20 7.63
N PHE A 259 -11.23 -4.69 7.15
CA PHE A 259 -11.08 -3.29 6.76
C PHE A 259 -12.08 -2.89 5.66
N GLY A 260 -12.80 -1.80 5.90
CA GLY A 260 -13.83 -1.28 4.99
C GLY A 260 -15.22 -1.92 5.16
N THR A 261 -15.36 -3.04 5.89
CA THR A 261 -16.64 -3.74 6.00
C THR A 261 -17.72 -2.89 6.68
N GLU A 262 -17.36 -2.11 7.69
CA GLU A 262 -18.32 -1.25 8.39
C GLU A 262 -18.81 -0.11 7.49
N GLU A 263 -17.92 0.49 6.71
CA GLU A 263 -18.21 1.65 5.87
C GLU A 263 -18.89 1.25 4.54
N PHE A 264 -18.39 0.19 3.89
CA PHE A 264 -18.79 -0.19 2.52
C PHE A 264 -19.65 -1.45 2.46
N GLY A 265 -19.87 -2.14 3.58
CA GLY A 265 -20.62 -3.41 3.63
C GLY A 265 -19.84 -4.63 3.13
N GLN A 266 -18.57 -4.43 2.73
CA GLN A 266 -17.64 -5.48 2.25
C GLN A 266 -16.20 -5.07 2.54
N PRO A 267 -15.26 -6.04 2.68
CA PRO A 267 -13.85 -5.71 2.86
C PRO A 267 -13.26 -5.09 1.61
N LEU A 268 -12.31 -4.16 1.80
CA LEU A 268 -11.56 -3.54 0.69
C LEU A 268 -10.30 -4.34 0.32
N PHE A 269 -9.80 -5.19 1.22
CA PHE A 269 -8.64 -6.04 1.02
C PHE A 269 -8.91 -7.45 1.51
N PHE A 270 -8.20 -8.42 0.95
CA PHE A 270 -8.25 -9.83 1.32
C PHE A 270 -6.87 -10.28 1.81
N PRO A 271 -6.77 -10.92 2.99
CA PRO A 271 -5.51 -11.35 3.55
C PRO A 271 -4.91 -12.53 2.79
N ASP A 272 -3.59 -12.47 2.53
CA ASP A 272 -2.88 -13.48 1.73
C ASP A 272 -1.54 -13.91 2.32
N ALA A 273 -1.31 -13.70 3.60
CA ALA A 273 -0.08 -14.16 4.23
C ALA A 273 0.13 -15.66 4.01
N GLY A 274 1.32 -16.02 3.48
CA GLY A 274 1.68 -17.40 3.21
C GLY A 274 1.16 -17.98 1.89
N LYS A 275 0.44 -17.21 1.09
CA LYS A 275 0.00 -17.62 -0.26
C LYS A 275 1.08 -17.33 -1.31
N SER A 276 1.04 -18.06 -2.43
CA SER A 276 1.80 -17.73 -3.66
C SER A 276 0.92 -17.03 -4.69
N GLU A 277 1.54 -16.32 -5.65
CA GLU A 277 0.79 -15.70 -6.74
C GLU A 277 -0.04 -16.71 -7.52
N GLU A 278 0.52 -17.89 -7.79
CA GLU A 278 -0.18 -18.96 -8.51
C GLU A 278 -1.44 -19.43 -7.77
N SER A 279 -1.41 -19.42 -6.43
CA SER A 279 -2.57 -19.82 -5.61
C SER A 279 -3.67 -18.76 -5.54
N LEU A 280 -3.40 -17.53 -6.00
CA LEU A 280 -4.39 -16.44 -6.06
C LEU A 280 -5.08 -16.35 -7.42
N VAL A 281 -4.47 -16.91 -8.48
CA VAL A 281 -4.98 -16.86 -9.86
C VAL A 281 -5.79 -18.13 -10.22
N ASN A 282 -5.67 -19.21 -9.44
CA ASN A 282 -6.40 -20.48 -9.59
C ASN A 282 -7.60 -20.54 -8.65
#